data_8ea47fe4c4ae3e7f681c9cdfbd87f199
#
_entry.id   8ea47fe4c4ae3e7f681c9cdfbd87f199
#
_cell.length_a   1.000
_cell.length_b   1.000
_cell.length_c   1.000
_cell.angle_alpha   90.00
_cell.angle_beta   90.00
_cell.angle_gamma   90.00
#
_symmetry.space_group_name_H-M   'P 1'
#
loop_
_entity.id
_entity.type
_entity.pdbx_description
1 polymer ?
#
loop_
_entity_poly.entity_id
_entity_poly.type
_entity_poly.pdbx_seq_one_letter_code
_entity_poly.pdbx_strand_id
1 'polypeptide(L)'
;GIAGALLLLVVGSLAVAYGPLFSVKQITIIGTSNLDRGEVESALEAQRGVPLAFVDDKTVQASLAKFPLIESYSLEARPPHELVVRIVERTPIGVIESASGFTLVDAAGVVLSTSSQRPAGRPLIVTAGDAASPEFIAIGRAIRSLPEDFRARVDRVTATSAHDISFVLDSGLEAFWGSAEESALKSLVLTQTVAKLPNARHIDVSAPGAVVIS
;
A
#
# COMPACT_ATOMS: atom_id res chain seq x y z
N GLY A 1 19.98 29.10 47.58
CA GLY A 1 20.56 27.84 47.81
C GLY A 1 20.25 26.76 46.78
N ILE A 2 20.24 25.49 47.18
CA ILE A 2 20.12 24.30 46.32
C ILE A 2 18.82 24.28 45.49
N ALA A 3 17.69 24.76 46.01
CA ALA A 3 16.41 24.81 45.31
C ALA A 3 16.45 25.79 44.10
N GLY A 4 17.15 26.90 44.21
CA GLY A 4 17.33 27.86 43.11
C GLY A 4 18.24 27.31 42.00
N ALA A 5 19.29 26.58 42.38
CA ALA A 5 20.16 25.88 41.41
C ALA A 5 19.45 24.80 40.64
N LEU A 6 18.62 23.98 41.35
CA LEU A 6 17.78 22.96 40.75
C LEU A 6 16.74 23.54 39.78
N LEU A 7 16.09 24.64 40.16
CA LEU A 7 15.12 25.31 39.30
C LEU A 7 15.80 25.86 38.02
N LEU A 8 16.98 26.46 38.14
CA LEU A 8 17.74 26.93 37.00
C LEU A 8 18.20 25.81 36.06
N LEU A 9 18.59 24.66 36.62
CA LEU A 9 18.93 23.47 35.83
C LEU A 9 17.72 22.92 35.06
N VAL A 10 16.56 22.84 35.72
CA VAL A 10 15.32 22.40 35.09
C VAL A 10 14.86 23.34 33.97
N VAL A 11 14.82 24.67 34.27
CA VAL A 11 14.44 25.68 33.29
C VAL A 11 15.45 25.72 32.14
N GLY A 12 16.75 25.64 32.45
CA GLY A 12 17.81 25.58 31.43
C GLY A 12 17.69 24.34 30.53
N SER A 13 17.43 23.16 31.11
CA SER A 13 17.21 21.92 30.36
C SER A 13 15.98 21.98 29.47
N LEU A 14 14.88 22.55 29.99
CA LEU A 14 13.67 22.78 29.21
C LEU A 14 13.90 23.77 28.07
N ALA A 15 14.56 24.87 28.33
CA ALA A 15 14.90 25.89 27.32
C ALA A 15 15.79 25.32 26.20
N VAL A 16 16.68 24.39 26.53
CA VAL A 16 17.51 23.68 25.54
C VAL A 16 16.66 22.66 24.76
N ALA A 17 15.85 21.85 25.43
CA ALA A 17 15.04 20.82 24.80
C ALA A 17 13.95 21.40 23.85
N TYR A 18 13.37 22.52 24.25
CA TYR A 18 12.30 23.21 23.52
C TYR A 18 12.76 24.41 22.69
N GLY A 19 14.06 24.71 22.72
CA GLY A 19 14.66 25.82 21.98
C GLY A 19 15.05 25.49 20.55
N PRO A 20 15.52 26.46 19.76
CA PRO A 20 15.92 26.27 18.37
C PRO A 20 17.10 25.31 18.18
N LEU A 21 17.76 24.90 19.27
CA LEU A 21 18.84 23.92 19.25
C LEU A 21 18.39 22.51 18.85
N PHE A 22 17.11 22.18 18.99
CA PHE A 22 16.52 20.89 18.60
C PHE A 22 15.41 21.07 17.55
N SER A 23 15.50 22.10 16.72
CA SER A 23 14.57 22.30 15.61
C SER A 23 14.89 21.40 14.41
N VAL A 24 13.86 21.00 13.68
CA VAL A 24 13.96 20.25 12.42
C VAL A 24 14.77 21.05 11.40
N LYS A 25 15.92 20.55 11.00
CA LYS A 25 16.74 21.06 9.88
C LYS A 25 16.73 20.11 8.70
N GLN A 26 16.62 18.81 8.99
CA GLN A 26 16.60 17.77 8.00
C GLN A 26 15.34 16.94 8.13
N ILE A 27 14.67 16.69 7.00
CA ILE A 27 13.55 15.76 6.88
C ILE A 27 14.04 14.61 6.01
N THR A 28 13.96 13.39 6.54
CA THR A 28 14.39 12.17 5.83
C THR A 28 13.18 11.31 5.54
N ILE A 29 12.87 11.13 4.26
CA ILE A 29 11.76 10.28 3.81
C ILE A 29 12.29 8.89 3.50
N ILE A 30 11.69 7.86 4.07
CA ILE A 30 12.03 6.44 3.83
C ILE A 30 10.79 5.60 3.60
N GLY A 31 10.94 4.49 2.85
CA GLY A 31 9.86 3.55 2.54
C GLY A 31 9.07 3.90 1.28
N THR A 32 9.52 4.88 0.48
CA THR A 32 8.93 5.22 -0.80
C THR A 32 9.60 4.45 -1.94
N SER A 33 8.79 3.96 -2.88
CA SER A 33 9.22 3.26 -4.10
C SER A 33 8.62 3.92 -5.35
N ASN A 34 7.36 4.29 -5.31
CA ASN A 34 6.62 4.92 -6.42
C ASN A 34 6.35 6.41 -6.17
N LEU A 35 6.39 6.85 -4.92
CA LEU A 35 6.27 8.26 -4.55
C LEU A 35 7.59 9.00 -4.76
N ASP A 36 7.53 10.19 -5.34
CA ASP A 36 8.66 11.09 -5.39
C ASP A 36 8.97 11.65 -3.99
N ARG A 37 10.18 11.34 -3.50
CA ARG A 37 10.64 11.76 -2.17
C ARG A 37 10.71 13.27 -2.05
N GLY A 38 11.13 13.96 -3.12
CA GLY A 38 11.26 15.41 -3.14
C GLY A 38 9.91 16.12 -3.03
N GLU A 39 8.88 15.57 -3.67
CA GLU A 39 7.51 16.09 -3.54
C GLU A 39 6.97 15.93 -2.13
N VAL A 40 7.21 14.75 -1.51
CA VAL A 40 6.80 14.49 -0.12
C VAL A 40 7.56 15.40 0.85
N GLU A 41 8.89 15.54 0.69
CA GLU A 41 9.71 16.42 1.50
C GLU A 41 9.24 17.88 1.38
N SER A 42 8.99 18.35 0.17
CA SER A 42 8.46 19.70 -0.10
C SER A 42 7.10 19.94 0.56
N ALA A 43 6.26 18.90 0.63
CA ALA A 43 4.97 19.00 1.34
C ALA A 43 5.13 19.18 2.85
N LEU A 44 6.26 18.77 3.41
CA LEU A 44 6.58 18.84 4.82
C LEU A 44 7.48 20.04 5.17
N GLU A 45 7.77 20.92 4.21
CA GLU A 45 8.69 22.07 4.41
C GLU A 45 8.27 22.95 5.60
N ALA A 46 6.97 23.06 5.88
CA ALA A 46 6.44 23.79 7.03
C ALA A 46 6.90 23.23 8.39
N GLN A 47 7.41 22.00 8.43
CA GLN A 47 7.98 21.42 9.65
C GLN A 47 9.42 21.85 9.90
N ARG A 48 10.12 22.43 8.92
CA ARG A 48 11.47 22.97 9.14
C ARG A 48 11.43 24.15 10.10
N GLY A 49 12.37 24.16 11.02
CA GLY A 49 12.46 25.16 12.09
C GLY A 49 11.56 24.87 13.31
N VAL A 50 10.60 23.95 13.19
CA VAL A 50 9.77 23.53 14.34
C VAL A 50 10.64 22.70 15.30
N PRO A 51 10.62 22.95 16.62
CA PRO A 51 11.29 22.07 17.57
C PRO A 51 10.75 20.63 17.46
N LEU A 52 11.65 19.64 17.48
CA LEU A 52 11.28 18.22 17.30
C LEU A 52 10.16 17.76 18.24
N ALA A 53 10.14 18.29 19.47
CA ALA A 53 9.10 17.98 20.46
C ALA A 53 7.72 18.59 20.14
N PHE A 54 7.65 19.54 19.21
CA PHE A 54 6.43 20.23 18.80
C PHE A 54 5.98 19.89 17.37
N VAL A 55 6.64 18.93 16.72
CA VAL A 55 6.15 18.41 15.45
C VAL A 55 4.75 17.83 15.66
N ASP A 56 3.76 18.45 15.04
CA ASP A 56 2.34 18.08 15.20
C ASP A 56 1.92 17.10 14.12
N ASP A 57 1.51 15.90 14.56
CA ASP A 57 1.07 14.83 13.69
C ASP A 57 -0.10 15.25 12.78
N LYS A 58 -1.05 16.05 13.28
CA LYS A 58 -2.18 16.53 12.49
C LYS A 58 -1.75 17.40 11.30
N THR A 59 -0.78 18.26 11.52
CA THR A 59 -0.22 19.11 10.47
C THR A 59 0.52 18.29 9.43
N VAL A 60 1.27 17.28 9.86
CA VAL A 60 1.94 16.32 8.97
C VAL A 60 0.90 15.52 8.19
N GLN A 61 -0.12 14.99 8.87
CA GLN A 61 -1.23 14.25 8.24
C GLN A 61 -1.92 15.08 7.16
N ALA A 62 -2.26 16.34 7.45
CA ALA A 62 -2.88 17.24 6.47
C ALA A 62 -1.98 17.47 5.24
N SER A 63 -0.67 17.59 5.45
CA SER A 63 0.30 17.75 4.37
C SER A 63 0.43 16.50 3.50
N LEU A 64 0.35 15.31 4.12
CA LEU A 64 0.48 14.03 3.43
C LEU A 64 -0.83 13.54 2.80
N ALA A 65 -1.99 14.08 3.19
CA ALA A 65 -3.31 13.67 2.67
C ALA A 65 -3.47 13.84 1.15
N LYS A 66 -2.67 14.69 0.51
CA LYS A 66 -2.67 14.89 -0.95
C LYS A 66 -1.99 13.75 -1.73
N PHE A 67 -1.33 12.82 -1.04
CA PHE A 67 -0.67 11.66 -1.65
C PHE A 67 -1.50 10.39 -1.41
N PRO A 68 -2.38 10.01 -2.32
CA PRO A 68 -3.26 8.83 -2.15
C PRO A 68 -2.48 7.51 -2.07
N LEU A 69 -1.24 7.49 -2.59
CA LEU A 69 -0.34 6.34 -2.49
C LEU A 69 0.18 6.09 -1.06
N ILE A 70 0.02 7.03 -0.12
CA ILE A 70 0.41 6.80 1.27
C ILE A 70 -0.70 6.00 1.97
N GLU A 71 -0.37 4.77 2.41
CA GLU A 71 -1.26 3.95 3.23
C GLU A 71 -1.19 4.37 4.70
N SER A 72 0.04 4.51 5.20
CA SER A 72 0.31 4.96 6.56
C SER A 72 1.70 5.59 6.63
N TYR A 73 1.96 6.32 7.71
CA TYR A 73 3.28 6.86 8.00
C TYR A 73 3.55 6.81 9.50
N SER A 74 4.80 6.94 9.87
CA SER A 74 5.22 7.16 11.25
C SER A 74 6.33 8.22 11.31
N LEU A 75 6.33 8.99 12.40
CA LEU A 75 7.30 10.04 12.66
C LEU A 75 8.31 9.57 13.70
N GLU A 76 9.58 9.78 13.44
CA GLU A 76 10.69 9.49 14.36
C GLU A 76 11.54 10.75 14.49
N ALA A 77 11.52 11.35 15.68
CA ALA A 77 12.42 12.46 16.00
C ALA A 77 13.82 11.91 16.29
N ARG A 78 14.81 12.38 15.55
CA ARG A 78 16.23 12.07 15.77
C ARG A 78 16.99 13.34 16.16
N PRO A 79 17.21 13.55 17.46
CA PRO A 79 18.02 14.67 17.90
C PRO A 79 19.41 14.66 17.27
N PRO A 80 20.03 15.83 17.01
CA PRO A 80 19.50 17.15 17.41
C PRO A 80 18.52 17.77 16.39
N HIS A 81 18.47 17.35 15.11
CA HIS A 81 17.84 18.16 14.05
C HIS A 81 17.10 17.37 12.98
N GLU A 82 17.02 16.04 13.10
CA GLU A 82 16.43 15.21 12.05
C GLU A 82 15.02 14.74 12.41
N LEU A 83 14.10 14.92 11.47
CA LEU A 83 12.77 14.29 11.47
C LEU A 83 12.76 13.21 10.40
N VAL A 84 12.61 11.96 10.81
CA VAL A 84 12.46 10.83 9.89
C VAL A 84 10.97 10.53 9.71
N VAL A 85 10.50 10.51 8.47
CA VAL A 85 9.15 10.14 8.09
C VAL A 85 9.21 8.82 7.36
N ARG A 86 8.71 7.77 8.03
CA ARG A 86 8.60 6.42 7.44
C ARG A 86 7.25 6.28 6.78
N ILE A 87 7.25 6.02 5.50
CA ILE A 87 6.03 5.87 4.69
C ILE A 87 5.84 4.40 4.34
N VAL A 88 4.60 3.95 4.42
CA VAL A 88 4.14 2.70 3.84
C VAL A 88 3.28 3.06 2.63
N GLU A 89 3.73 2.65 1.44
CA GLU A 89 2.96 2.87 0.23
C GLU A 89 1.85 1.84 0.04
N ARG A 90 0.71 2.28 -0.48
CA ARG A 90 -0.37 1.40 -0.89
C ARG A 90 0.07 0.50 -2.03
N THR A 91 -0.31 -0.76 -1.95
CA THR A 91 -0.05 -1.73 -3.02
C THR A 91 -1.26 -1.77 -3.95
N PRO A 92 -1.11 -1.34 -5.22
CA PRO A 92 -2.19 -1.47 -6.19
C PRO A 92 -2.53 -2.95 -6.43
N ILE A 93 -3.82 -3.27 -6.47
CA ILE A 93 -4.27 -4.64 -6.79
C ILE A 93 -4.75 -4.78 -8.22
N GLY A 94 -5.20 -3.72 -8.86
CA GLY A 94 -5.71 -3.75 -10.22
C GLY A 94 -6.41 -2.47 -10.61
N VAL A 95 -7.04 -2.49 -11.76
CA VAL A 95 -7.79 -1.36 -12.30
C VAL A 95 -9.28 -1.72 -12.45
N ILE A 96 -10.11 -0.73 -12.23
CA ILE A 96 -11.56 -0.78 -12.52
C ILE A 96 -11.80 0.09 -13.75
N GLU A 97 -12.50 -0.44 -14.75
CA GLU A 97 -12.92 0.32 -15.91
C GLU A 97 -14.18 1.12 -15.61
N SER A 98 -14.19 2.37 -16.00
CA SER A 98 -15.32 3.29 -15.85
C SER A 98 -15.48 4.16 -17.09
N ALA A 99 -16.54 4.96 -17.15
CA ALA A 99 -16.75 5.92 -18.25
C ALA A 99 -15.61 6.96 -18.38
N SER A 100 -14.87 7.22 -17.29
CA SER A 100 -13.72 8.15 -17.25
C SER A 100 -12.38 7.50 -17.57
N GLY A 101 -12.35 6.18 -17.83
CA GLY A 101 -11.13 5.41 -18.11
C GLY A 101 -10.86 4.35 -17.04
N PHE A 102 -9.59 4.08 -16.80
CA PHE A 102 -9.11 3.04 -15.89
C PHE A 102 -8.69 3.67 -14.56
N THR A 103 -9.32 3.23 -13.49
CA THR A 103 -9.05 3.69 -12.12
C THR A 103 -8.22 2.64 -11.40
N LEU A 104 -6.97 2.97 -11.06
CA LEU A 104 -6.08 2.13 -10.26
C LEU A 104 -6.51 2.17 -8.80
N VAL A 105 -6.68 1.00 -8.19
CA VAL A 105 -7.16 0.87 -6.82
C VAL A 105 -6.30 -0.06 -5.97
N ASP A 106 -6.33 0.14 -4.66
CA ASP A 106 -5.78 -0.80 -3.68
C ASP A 106 -6.83 -1.80 -3.19
N ALA A 107 -6.44 -2.71 -2.28
CA ALA A 107 -7.34 -3.73 -1.74
C ALA A 107 -8.45 -3.18 -0.80
N ALA A 108 -8.36 -1.92 -0.39
CA ALA A 108 -9.40 -1.21 0.35
C ALA A 108 -10.30 -0.38 -0.58
N GLY A 109 -10.07 -0.44 -1.90
CA GLY A 109 -10.81 0.34 -2.89
C GLY A 109 -10.41 1.81 -2.95
N VAL A 110 -9.30 2.19 -2.33
CA VAL A 110 -8.79 3.56 -2.42
C VAL A 110 -8.29 3.80 -3.83
N VAL A 111 -8.76 4.89 -4.44
CA VAL A 111 -8.30 5.34 -5.76
C VAL A 111 -6.90 5.91 -5.65
N LEU A 112 -5.97 5.31 -6.40
CA LEU A 112 -4.57 5.73 -6.43
C LEU A 112 -4.28 6.66 -7.61
N SER A 113 -4.86 6.36 -8.78
CA SER A 113 -4.78 7.20 -9.98
C SER A 113 -5.88 6.84 -10.96
N THR A 114 -6.13 7.73 -11.93
CA THR A 114 -7.03 7.48 -13.07
C THR A 114 -6.30 7.82 -14.36
N SER A 115 -6.44 6.97 -15.37
CA SER A 115 -5.81 7.14 -16.67
C SER A 115 -6.77 6.77 -17.81
N SER A 116 -6.57 7.36 -18.99
CA SER A 116 -7.34 7.02 -20.21
C SER A 116 -6.96 5.66 -20.79
N GLN A 117 -5.77 5.16 -20.47
CA GLN A 117 -5.27 3.86 -20.92
C GLN A 117 -5.01 2.96 -19.72
N ARG A 118 -5.25 1.66 -19.90
CA ARG A 118 -4.97 0.67 -18.86
C ARG A 118 -3.47 0.59 -18.58
N PRO A 119 -3.03 0.80 -17.33
CA PRO A 119 -1.64 0.58 -16.94
C PRO A 119 -1.22 -0.87 -17.18
N ALA A 120 -0.04 -1.06 -17.76
CA ALA A 120 0.52 -2.40 -18.00
C ALA A 120 0.78 -3.15 -16.69
N GLY A 121 0.65 -4.49 -16.73
CA GLY A 121 0.91 -5.36 -15.58
C GLY A 121 -0.10 -5.17 -14.42
N ARG A 122 -1.28 -4.61 -14.70
CA ARG A 122 -2.35 -4.45 -13.72
C ARG A 122 -3.60 -5.19 -14.16
N PRO A 123 -4.11 -6.15 -13.36
CA PRO A 123 -5.32 -6.88 -13.70
C PRO A 123 -6.54 -5.96 -13.79
N LEU A 124 -7.43 -6.24 -14.74
CA LEU A 124 -8.75 -5.66 -14.79
C LEU A 124 -9.63 -6.35 -13.75
N ILE A 125 -10.16 -5.59 -12.81
CA ILE A 125 -11.10 -6.07 -11.80
C ILE A 125 -12.53 -5.91 -12.34
N VAL A 126 -13.25 -7.03 -12.44
CA VAL A 126 -14.64 -7.07 -12.88
C VAL A 126 -15.49 -7.71 -11.79
N THR A 127 -16.29 -6.90 -11.14
CA THR A 127 -17.23 -7.32 -10.09
C THR A 127 -18.52 -6.50 -10.19
N ALA A 128 -19.62 -7.07 -9.72
CA ALA A 128 -20.90 -6.38 -9.68
C ALA A 128 -21.01 -5.38 -8.53
N GLY A 129 -20.21 -5.56 -7.48
CA GLY A 129 -20.22 -4.72 -6.29
C GLY A 129 -19.23 -3.56 -6.35
N ASP A 130 -19.40 -2.63 -5.43
CA ASP A 130 -18.47 -1.53 -5.22
C ASP A 130 -17.22 -1.98 -4.42
N ALA A 131 -16.34 -1.03 -4.13
CA ALA A 131 -15.09 -1.28 -3.39
C ALA A 131 -15.29 -1.75 -1.93
N ALA A 132 -16.48 -1.59 -1.36
CA ALA A 132 -16.82 -2.08 -0.04
C ALA A 132 -17.51 -3.46 -0.07
N SER A 133 -17.81 -3.98 -1.25
CA SER A 133 -18.49 -5.25 -1.41
C SER A 133 -17.66 -6.45 -0.96
N PRO A 134 -18.30 -7.52 -0.45
CA PRO A 134 -17.59 -8.74 -0.05
C PRO A 134 -16.73 -9.36 -1.16
N GLU A 135 -17.22 -9.33 -2.41
CA GLU A 135 -16.51 -9.83 -3.58
C GLU A 135 -15.26 -9.01 -3.89
N PHE A 136 -15.33 -7.67 -3.83
CA PHE A 136 -14.17 -6.81 -4.02
C PHE A 136 -13.10 -7.05 -2.95
N ILE A 137 -13.51 -7.14 -1.68
CA ILE A 137 -12.61 -7.42 -0.56
C ILE A 137 -11.94 -8.80 -0.74
N ALA A 138 -12.70 -9.79 -1.19
CA ALA A 138 -12.19 -11.14 -1.46
C ALA A 138 -11.18 -11.14 -2.63
N ILE A 139 -11.47 -10.45 -3.74
CA ILE A 139 -10.54 -10.21 -4.86
C ILE A 139 -9.25 -9.58 -4.34
N GLY A 140 -9.35 -8.52 -3.52
CA GLY A 140 -8.19 -7.82 -2.97
C GLY A 140 -7.27 -8.74 -2.16
N ARG A 141 -7.83 -9.63 -1.33
CA ARG A 141 -7.08 -10.62 -0.56
C ARG A 141 -6.40 -11.65 -1.48
N ALA A 142 -7.13 -12.17 -2.48
CA ALA A 142 -6.61 -13.14 -3.42
C ALA A 142 -5.44 -12.57 -4.23
N ILE A 143 -5.59 -11.37 -4.83
CA ILE A 143 -4.53 -10.71 -5.61
C ILE A 143 -3.31 -10.41 -4.73
N ARG A 144 -3.49 -9.92 -3.51
CA ARG A 144 -2.37 -9.61 -2.59
C ARG A 144 -1.57 -10.84 -2.19
N SER A 145 -2.14 -12.03 -2.23
CA SER A 145 -1.44 -13.28 -1.92
C SER A 145 -0.54 -13.75 -3.06
N LEU A 146 -0.76 -13.28 -4.29
CA LEU A 146 0.06 -13.63 -5.44
C LEU A 146 1.42 -12.92 -5.41
N PRO A 147 2.54 -13.58 -5.77
CA PRO A 147 3.82 -12.93 -6.02
C PRO A 147 3.70 -11.82 -7.07
N GLU A 148 4.54 -10.80 -6.99
CA GLU A 148 4.43 -9.62 -7.86
C GLU A 148 4.61 -9.96 -9.34
N ASP A 149 5.57 -10.82 -9.66
CA ASP A 149 5.84 -11.31 -11.00
C ASP A 149 4.65 -12.12 -11.57
N PHE A 150 4.01 -12.93 -10.74
CA PHE A 150 2.82 -13.68 -11.15
C PHE A 150 1.60 -12.75 -11.31
N ARG A 151 1.42 -11.82 -10.38
CA ARG A 151 0.34 -10.82 -10.42
C ARG A 151 0.39 -9.95 -11.68
N ALA A 152 1.60 -9.61 -12.15
CA ALA A 152 1.79 -8.85 -13.39
C ALA A 152 1.32 -9.59 -14.65
N ARG A 153 1.19 -10.94 -14.57
CA ARG A 153 0.69 -11.80 -15.66
C ARG A 153 -0.82 -11.99 -15.62
N VAL A 154 -1.49 -11.56 -14.57
CA VAL A 154 -2.95 -11.63 -14.48
C VAL A 154 -3.54 -10.51 -15.36
N ASP A 155 -4.28 -10.91 -16.39
CA ASP A 155 -5.00 -9.96 -17.25
C ASP A 155 -6.29 -9.50 -16.58
N ARG A 156 -7.09 -10.42 -16.05
CA ARG A 156 -8.40 -10.11 -15.48
C ARG A 156 -8.65 -10.94 -14.22
N VAL A 157 -9.38 -10.35 -13.30
CA VAL A 157 -9.99 -11.06 -12.17
C VAL A 157 -11.47 -10.75 -12.13
N THR A 158 -12.27 -11.78 -11.92
CA THR A 158 -13.74 -11.69 -11.84
C THR A 158 -14.23 -12.32 -10.55
N ALA A 159 -15.28 -11.78 -9.99
CA ALA A 159 -16.07 -12.39 -8.93
C ALA A 159 -17.50 -11.86 -8.96
N THR A 160 -18.47 -12.74 -8.82
CA THR A 160 -19.90 -12.40 -8.62
C THR A 160 -20.31 -12.53 -7.16
N SER A 161 -19.48 -13.20 -6.36
CA SER A 161 -19.58 -13.34 -4.90
C SER A 161 -18.20 -13.46 -4.27
N ALA A 162 -18.13 -13.47 -2.95
CA ALA A 162 -16.87 -13.67 -2.22
C ALA A 162 -16.28 -15.11 -2.36
N HIS A 163 -16.97 -16.03 -3.05
CA HIS A 163 -16.61 -17.45 -3.12
C HIS A 163 -16.37 -17.99 -4.54
N ASP A 164 -16.38 -17.13 -5.56
CA ASP A 164 -16.25 -17.54 -6.97
C ASP A 164 -15.20 -16.72 -7.73
N ILE A 165 -14.13 -16.35 -7.05
CA ILE A 165 -13.02 -15.60 -7.66
C ILE A 165 -12.40 -16.44 -8.77
N SER A 166 -12.19 -15.82 -9.93
CA SER A 166 -11.51 -16.41 -11.09
C SER A 166 -10.48 -15.45 -11.65
N PHE A 167 -9.32 -15.96 -12.04
CA PHE A 167 -8.26 -15.23 -12.71
C PHE A 167 -8.14 -15.68 -14.17
N VAL A 168 -7.88 -14.75 -15.06
CA VAL A 168 -7.45 -15.00 -16.42
C VAL A 168 -6.05 -14.44 -16.57
N LEU A 169 -5.09 -15.26 -16.99
CA LEU A 169 -3.71 -14.82 -17.23
C LEU A 169 -3.55 -14.30 -18.66
N ASP A 170 -2.47 -13.57 -18.91
CA ASP A 170 -2.04 -13.09 -20.22
C ASP A 170 -1.86 -14.20 -21.27
N SER A 171 -1.55 -15.42 -20.82
CA SER A 171 -1.47 -16.63 -21.65
C SER A 171 -2.82 -17.19 -22.07
N GLY A 172 -3.93 -16.65 -21.53
CA GLY A 172 -5.27 -17.19 -21.71
C GLY A 172 -5.63 -18.35 -20.75
N LEU A 173 -4.74 -18.69 -19.79
CA LEU A 173 -5.05 -19.66 -18.75
C LEU A 173 -6.10 -19.10 -17.81
N GLU A 174 -7.13 -19.87 -17.54
CA GLU A 174 -8.16 -19.58 -16.54
C GLU A 174 -7.87 -20.35 -15.24
N ALA A 175 -7.80 -19.61 -14.12
CA ALA A 175 -7.60 -20.21 -12.81
C ALA A 175 -8.80 -19.92 -11.91
N PHE A 176 -9.53 -20.96 -11.52
CA PHE A 176 -10.61 -20.85 -10.56
C PHE A 176 -10.04 -20.87 -9.13
N TRP A 177 -10.22 -19.78 -8.42
CA TRP A 177 -9.69 -19.58 -7.07
C TRP A 177 -10.70 -19.93 -5.98
N GLY A 178 -11.99 -19.70 -6.26
CA GLY A 178 -13.06 -19.85 -5.30
C GLY A 178 -13.05 -18.74 -4.23
N SER A 179 -13.03 -19.09 -2.95
CA SER A 179 -12.98 -18.10 -1.86
C SER A 179 -11.58 -17.55 -1.62
N ALA A 180 -11.51 -16.44 -0.87
CA ALA A 180 -10.23 -15.88 -0.42
C ALA A 180 -9.61 -16.61 0.77
N GLU A 181 -10.22 -17.68 1.25
CA GLU A 181 -9.64 -18.54 2.29
C GLU A 181 -8.42 -19.28 1.76
N GLU A 182 -7.45 -19.55 2.62
CA GLU A 182 -6.20 -20.26 2.28
C GLU A 182 -5.44 -19.63 1.09
N SER A 183 -5.63 -18.33 0.81
CA SER A 183 -5.07 -17.64 -0.36
C SER A 183 -3.55 -17.82 -0.49
N ALA A 184 -2.82 -17.85 0.62
CA ALA A 184 -1.37 -18.06 0.58
C ALA A 184 -1.02 -19.46 0.04
N LEU A 185 -1.75 -20.49 0.45
CA LEU A 185 -1.55 -21.87 -0.05
C LEU A 185 -1.98 -22.00 -1.50
N LYS A 186 -3.15 -21.45 -1.87
CA LYS A 186 -3.63 -21.42 -3.25
C LYS A 186 -2.66 -20.73 -4.19
N SER A 187 -2.07 -19.62 -3.74
CA SER A 187 -1.05 -18.87 -4.49
C SER A 187 0.18 -19.74 -4.77
N LEU A 188 0.69 -20.43 -3.74
CA LEU A 188 1.83 -21.34 -3.89
C LEU A 188 1.51 -22.47 -4.87
N VAL A 189 0.35 -23.09 -4.71
CA VAL A 189 -0.08 -24.21 -5.56
C VAL A 189 -0.27 -23.75 -7.01
N LEU A 190 -0.97 -22.64 -7.24
CA LEU A 190 -1.19 -22.11 -8.59
C LEU A 190 0.11 -21.77 -9.29
N THR A 191 1.01 -21.03 -8.62
CA THR A 191 2.29 -20.62 -9.22
C THR A 191 3.16 -21.82 -9.58
N GLN A 192 3.23 -22.84 -8.71
CA GLN A 192 3.97 -24.07 -8.98
C GLN A 192 3.34 -24.89 -10.11
N THR A 193 2.00 -24.96 -10.16
CA THR A 193 1.30 -25.73 -11.21
C THR A 193 1.49 -25.08 -12.57
N VAL A 194 1.36 -23.75 -12.68
CA VAL A 194 1.60 -23.02 -13.93
C VAL A 194 3.05 -23.17 -14.41
N ALA A 195 4.03 -23.17 -13.48
CA ALA A 195 5.43 -23.38 -13.83
C ALA A 195 5.71 -24.79 -14.39
N LYS A 196 5.01 -25.80 -13.88
CA LYS A 196 5.17 -27.21 -14.33
C LYS A 196 4.36 -27.53 -15.59
N LEU A 197 3.23 -26.85 -15.77
CA LEU A 197 2.26 -27.12 -16.84
C LEU A 197 1.93 -25.84 -17.61
N PRO A 198 2.87 -25.30 -18.38
CA PRO A 198 2.71 -24.01 -19.06
C PRO A 198 1.60 -24.01 -20.13
N ASN A 199 1.16 -25.18 -20.59
CA ASN A 199 0.13 -25.33 -21.62
C ASN A 199 -1.26 -25.65 -21.03
N ALA A 200 -1.41 -25.69 -19.72
CA ALA A 200 -2.73 -25.86 -19.08
C ALA A 200 -3.63 -24.69 -19.48
N ARG A 201 -4.91 -25.01 -19.72
CA ARG A 201 -5.91 -23.98 -20.07
C ARG A 201 -6.81 -23.63 -18.89
N HIS A 202 -7.01 -24.59 -18.02
CA HIS A 202 -7.84 -24.40 -16.83
C HIS A 202 -7.17 -25.07 -15.62
N ILE A 203 -7.11 -24.35 -14.50
CA ILE A 203 -6.59 -24.85 -13.22
C ILE A 203 -7.58 -24.43 -12.14
N ASP A 204 -8.09 -25.39 -11.38
CA ASP A 204 -8.92 -25.16 -10.21
C ASP A 204 -8.09 -25.37 -8.94
N VAL A 205 -7.89 -24.27 -8.18
CA VAL A 205 -7.19 -24.26 -6.89
C VAL A 205 -8.12 -23.90 -5.73
N SER A 206 -9.44 -23.96 -5.93
CA SER A 206 -10.42 -23.68 -4.87
C SER A 206 -10.23 -24.57 -3.65
N ALA A 207 -9.80 -25.83 -3.88
CA ALA A 207 -9.36 -26.76 -2.86
C ALA A 207 -7.86 -27.07 -3.08
N PRO A 208 -6.93 -26.38 -2.41
CA PRO A 208 -5.49 -26.47 -2.73
C PRO A 208 -4.88 -27.86 -2.47
N GLY A 209 -5.57 -28.72 -1.71
CA GLY A 209 -5.19 -30.14 -1.54
C GLY A 209 -5.62 -31.07 -2.66
N ALA A 210 -6.47 -30.61 -3.62
CA ALA A 210 -7.05 -31.46 -4.70
C ALA A 210 -7.20 -30.59 -5.98
N VAL A 211 -6.07 -30.21 -6.59
CA VAL A 211 -6.05 -29.38 -7.80
C VAL A 211 -6.59 -30.13 -9.00
N VAL A 212 -7.50 -29.51 -9.75
CA VAL A 212 -8.02 -30.02 -11.00
C VAL A 212 -7.41 -29.25 -12.17
N ILE A 213 -6.96 -29.95 -13.21
CA ILE A 213 -6.30 -29.40 -14.38
C ILE A 213 -6.93 -29.97 -15.64
N SER A 214 -7.22 -29.11 -16.61
CA SER A 214 -7.71 -29.47 -17.92
C SER A 214 -7.18 -28.59 -19.05
#